data_ccb7265f65e337a52803377024d6d906
#
_entry.id   ccb7265f65e337a52803377024d6d906
#
_cell.length_a   1.000
_cell.length_b   1.000
_cell.length_c   1.000
_cell.angle_alpha   90.00
_cell.angle_beta   90.00
_cell.angle_gamma   90.00
#
_symmetry.space_group_name_H-M   'P 1'
#
loop_
_entity.id
_entity.type
_entity.pdbx_description
1 polymer ?
#
loop_
_entity_poly.entity_id
_entity_poly.type
_entity_poly.pdbx_seq_one_letter_code
_entity_poly.pdbx_strand_id
1 'polypeptide(L)'
;MSANALLKRGSLAFGAIGVAAVLYRRMLRGAILNWGATDGEAHARLPGDELLEQADGIATRAITIDAPASAVWPWIAQIGPSPRGGAYTYDWIENLLGLNMHSTDRVLPAYQHPQIGDVLGYGKNRMRFERVEPRRVLASRSEDGNWVWSFVLDERNGQTRLISRNRFRLPSLSAKIGMVPMEPASLVMERKMLHGIKQRAERLAATRPYAALPPPSTQGSERSSWQSPGASSSSLPT
;
A
#
# COMPACT_ATOMS: atom_id res chain seq x y z
N MET A 1 -54.05 -1.69 -1.06
CA MET A 1 -53.09 -0.65 -0.69
C MET A 1 -53.14 0.45 -1.74
N SER A 2 -53.38 1.72 -1.37
CA SER A 2 -53.54 2.79 -2.37
C SER A 2 -52.17 3.20 -2.95
N ALA A 3 -52.16 3.56 -4.25
CA ALA A 3 -50.97 4.01 -4.96
C ALA A 3 -50.22 5.16 -4.21
N ASN A 4 -50.97 6.03 -3.54
CA ASN A 4 -50.42 7.11 -2.72
C ASN A 4 -49.61 6.63 -1.48
N ALA A 5 -49.95 5.48 -0.93
CA ALA A 5 -49.19 4.89 0.20
C ALA A 5 -47.88 4.29 -0.27
N LEU A 6 -47.84 3.71 -1.46
CA LEU A 6 -46.61 3.20 -2.09
C LEU A 6 -45.66 4.34 -2.49
N LEU A 7 -46.15 5.41 -3.07
CA LEU A 7 -45.39 6.61 -3.43
C LEU A 7 -44.78 7.29 -2.20
N LYS A 8 -45.54 7.46 -1.11
CA LYS A 8 -45.02 8.04 0.16
C LYS A 8 -43.96 7.16 0.79
N ARG A 9 -44.14 5.83 0.78
CA ARG A 9 -43.10 4.90 1.31
C ARG A 9 -41.85 4.91 0.45
N GLY A 10 -41.98 5.00 -0.87
CA GLY A 10 -40.85 5.16 -1.78
C GLY A 10 -40.07 6.44 -1.52
N SER A 11 -40.74 7.60 -1.40
CA SER A 11 -40.11 8.89 -1.14
C SER A 11 -39.37 8.92 0.21
N LEU A 12 -39.96 8.32 1.25
CA LEU A 12 -39.31 8.22 2.58
C LEU A 12 -38.07 7.32 2.53
N ALA A 13 -38.10 6.21 1.81
CA ALA A 13 -36.97 5.32 1.65
C ALA A 13 -35.79 6.00 0.90
N PHE A 14 -36.11 6.71 -0.21
CA PHE A 14 -35.08 7.48 -0.93
C PHE A 14 -34.49 8.61 -0.09
N GLY A 15 -35.30 9.31 0.71
CA GLY A 15 -34.82 10.32 1.65
C GLY A 15 -33.89 9.75 2.72
N ALA A 16 -34.24 8.60 3.30
CA ALA A 16 -33.42 7.93 4.32
C ALA A 16 -32.09 7.43 3.74
N ILE A 17 -32.10 6.88 2.52
CA ILE A 17 -30.87 6.46 1.81
C ILE A 17 -29.97 7.66 1.54
N GLY A 18 -30.52 8.79 1.09
CA GLY A 18 -29.78 10.02 0.84
C GLY A 18 -29.12 10.56 2.12
N VAL A 19 -29.84 10.61 3.23
CA VAL A 19 -29.30 11.04 4.54
C VAL A 19 -28.20 10.07 5.01
N ALA A 20 -28.42 8.76 4.93
CA ALA A 20 -27.43 7.76 5.30
C ALA A 20 -26.15 7.88 4.46
N ALA A 21 -26.26 8.12 3.16
CA ALA A 21 -25.12 8.33 2.27
C ALA A 21 -24.32 9.61 2.64
N VAL A 22 -25.01 10.70 2.98
CA VAL A 22 -24.36 11.94 3.44
C VAL A 22 -23.67 11.76 4.77
N LEU A 23 -24.30 11.09 5.73
CA LEU A 23 -23.71 10.78 7.05
C LEU A 23 -22.49 9.88 6.89
N TYR A 24 -22.58 8.82 6.07
CA TYR A 24 -21.45 7.97 5.76
C TYR A 24 -20.27 8.76 5.20
N ARG A 25 -20.51 9.58 4.16
CA ARG A 25 -19.43 10.36 3.51
C ARG A 25 -18.79 11.39 4.46
N ARG A 26 -19.57 12.05 5.32
CA ARG A 26 -19.07 13.11 6.20
C ARG A 26 -18.46 12.60 7.50
N MET A 27 -18.99 11.52 8.07
CA MET A 27 -18.61 11.07 9.41
C MET A 27 -17.75 9.82 9.44
N LEU A 28 -18.02 8.86 8.56
CA LEU A 28 -17.40 7.53 8.65
C LEU A 28 -16.34 7.27 7.58
N ARG A 29 -16.54 7.77 6.37
CA ARG A 29 -15.67 7.45 5.24
C ARG A 29 -14.22 7.83 5.50
N GLY A 30 -13.96 8.98 6.08
CA GLY A 30 -12.60 9.42 6.44
C GLY A 30 -11.93 8.46 7.41
N ALA A 31 -12.62 8.07 8.48
CA ALA A 31 -12.10 7.11 9.46
C ALA A 31 -11.89 5.72 8.87
N ILE A 32 -12.74 5.29 7.93
CA ILE A 32 -12.61 4.01 7.22
C ILE A 32 -11.42 4.01 6.28
N LEU A 33 -11.24 5.07 5.50
CA LEU A 33 -10.16 5.15 4.52
C LEU A 33 -8.80 5.45 5.15
N ASN A 34 -8.77 6.19 6.28
CA ASN A 34 -7.53 6.64 6.91
C ASN A 34 -7.28 6.02 8.28
N TRP A 35 -7.76 4.79 8.49
CA TRP A 35 -7.60 4.11 9.78
C TRP A 35 -6.13 4.03 10.20
N GLY A 36 -5.83 4.55 11.39
CA GLY A 36 -4.49 4.53 11.98
C GLY A 36 -3.50 5.51 11.36
N ALA A 37 -3.81 6.14 10.24
CA ALA A 37 -2.99 7.20 9.66
C ALA A 37 -3.26 8.55 10.34
N THR A 38 -2.23 9.39 10.43
CA THR A 38 -2.39 10.80 10.79
C THR A 38 -2.94 11.61 9.62
N ASP A 39 -3.49 12.78 9.88
CA ASP A 39 -3.95 13.68 8.82
C ASP A 39 -2.82 14.08 7.87
N GLY A 40 -1.61 14.26 8.41
CA GLY A 40 -0.41 14.50 7.60
C GLY A 40 -0.11 13.36 6.64
N GLU A 41 -0.12 12.10 7.12
CA GLU A 41 0.11 10.91 6.29
C GLU A 41 -0.99 10.71 5.24
N ALA A 42 -2.24 10.98 5.60
CA ALA A 42 -3.38 10.83 4.69
C ALA A 42 -3.31 11.81 3.51
N HIS A 43 -2.82 13.04 3.72
CA HIS A 43 -2.80 14.10 2.72
C HIS A 43 -1.42 14.32 2.09
N ALA A 44 -0.34 13.80 2.66
CA ALA A 44 0.99 13.91 2.07
C ALA A 44 1.07 13.16 0.73
N ARG A 45 1.94 13.65 -0.15
CA ARG A 45 2.38 12.87 -1.31
C ARG A 45 3.37 11.81 -0.83
N LEU A 46 3.04 10.56 -1.02
CA LEU A 46 3.88 9.42 -0.64
C LEU A 46 4.53 8.77 -1.86
N PRO A 47 5.67 8.07 -1.65
CA PRO A 47 6.29 7.27 -2.70
C PRO A 47 5.32 6.22 -3.27
N GLY A 48 5.19 6.15 -4.59
CA GLY A 48 4.22 5.32 -5.31
C GLY A 48 2.98 6.08 -5.78
N ASP A 49 2.71 7.28 -5.26
CA ASP A 49 1.56 8.10 -5.70
C ASP A 49 1.69 8.54 -7.17
N GLU A 50 2.91 8.66 -7.65
CA GLU A 50 3.24 8.99 -9.04
C GLU A 50 2.78 7.94 -10.05
N LEU A 51 2.60 6.70 -9.60
CA LEU A 51 2.14 5.60 -10.46
C LEU A 51 0.66 5.72 -10.85
N LEU A 52 -0.13 6.51 -10.10
CA LEU A 52 -1.52 6.82 -10.41
C LEU A 52 -1.86 8.22 -9.89
N GLU A 53 -1.41 9.28 -10.57
CA GLU A 53 -1.58 10.66 -10.10
C GLU A 53 -3.06 11.08 -10.00
N GLN A 54 -3.87 10.69 -10.99
CA GLN A 54 -5.30 10.99 -11.03
C GLN A 54 -6.09 9.80 -10.47
N ALA A 55 -6.29 9.76 -9.17
CA ALA A 55 -7.09 8.75 -8.50
C ALA A 55 -8.48 9.30 -8.13
N ASP A 56 -9.53 8.49 -8.31
CA ASP A 56 -10.89 8.79 -7.83
C ASP A 56 -11.02 8.56 -6.31
N GLY A 57 -10.14 7.74 -5.75
CA GLY A 57 -10.10 7.49 -4.31
C GLY A 57 -8.72 7.10 -3.81
N ILE A 58 -8.48 7.46 -2.56
CA ILE A 58 -7.24 7.16 -1.84
C ILE A 58 -7.63 6.61 -0.48
N ALA A 59 -7.04 5.47 -0.11
CA ALA A 59 -7.11 4.93 1.24
C ALA A 59 -5.70 4.86 1.81
N THR A 60 -5.48 5.45 2.99
CA THR A 60 -4.18 5.47 3.66
C THR A 60 -4.35 4.90 5.06
N ARG A 61 -3.80 3.71 5.30
CA ARG A 61 -3.88 3.06 6.60
C ARG A 61 -2.48 2.85 7.17
N ALA A 62 -2.33 2.97 8.47
CA ALA A 62 -1.00 2.90 9.05
C ALA A 62 -1.01 2.29 10.43
N ILE A 63 0.13 1.71 10.81
CA ILE A 63 0.37 1.14 12.13
C ILE A 63 1.83 1.38 12.53
N THR A 64 2.08 1.57 13.82
CA THR A 64 3.44 1.58 14.37
C THR A 64 3.81 0.17 14.85
N ILE A 65 4.98 -0.27 14.46
CA ILE A 65 5.54 -1.59 14.72
C ILE A 65 6.79 -1.41 15.59
N ASP A 66 6.87 -2.14 16.71
CA ASP A 66 8.01 -2.08 17.65
C ASP A 66 9.16 -2.98 17.15
N ALA A 67 9.58 -2.72 15.91
CA ALA A 67 10.66 -3.45 15.25
C ALA A 67 11.29 -2.57 14.16
N PRO A 68 12.58 -2.77 13.83
CA PRO A 68 13.23 -2.05 12.73
C PRO A 68 12.66 -2.46 11.38
N ALA A 69 12.82 -1.62 10.37
CA ALA A 69 12.33 -1.90 9.01
C ALA A 69 12.92 -3.18 8.41
N SER A 70 14.10 -3.58 8.85
CA SER A 70 14.72 -4.85 8.47
C SER A 70 13.96 -6.09 8.93
N ALA A 71 13.17 -5.98 10.01
CA ALA A 71 12.29 -7.04 10.49
C ALA A 71 10.88 -6.96 9.88
N VAL A 72 10.45 -5.79 9.41
CA VAL A 72 9.15 -5.57 8.75
C VAL A 72 9.21 -5.96 7.26
N TRP A 73 10.28 -5.55 6.57
CA TRP A 73 10.45 -5.73 5.14
C TRP A 73 10.21 -7.17 4.64
N PRO A 74 10.73 -8.23 5.30
CA PRO A 74 10.53 -9.59 4.82
C PRO A 74 9.07 -9.97 4.61
N TRP A 75 8.18 -9.46 5.42
CA TRP A 75 6.76 -9.78 5.37
C TRP A 75 6.03 -9.08 4.22
N ILE A 76 6.40 -7.84 3.91
CA ILE A 76 5.83 -7.15 2.74
C ILE A 76 6.49 -7.59 1.43
N ALA A 77 7.79 -7.93 1.43
CA ALA A 77 8.48 -8.42 0.26
C ALA A 77 7.88 -9.74 -0.28
N GLN A 78 7.42 -10.62 0.61
CA GLN A 78 6.83 -11.91 0.25
C GLN A 78 5.30 -11.90 0.14
N ILE A 79 4.63 -10.74 0.31
CA ILE A 79 3.17 -10.65 0.24
C ILE A 79 2.64 -11.14 -1.11
N GLY A 80 1.48 -11.80 -1.10
CA GLY A 80 0.82 -12.24 -2.32
C GLY A 80 0.32 -13.70 -2.25
N PRO A 81 -0.46 -14.13 -3.26
CA PRO A 81 -1.01 -15.48 -3.29
C PRO A 81 0.07 -16.56 -3.40
N SER A 82 -0.29 -17.77 -3.03
CA SER A 82 0.61 -18.93 -3.09
C SER A 82 1.27 -19.05 -4.48
N PRO A 83 2.58 -19.34 -4.54
CA PRO A 83 3.48 -19.80 -3.49
C PRO A 83 4.14 -18.71 -2.63
N ARG A 84 3.69 -17.46 -2.70
CA ARG A 84 4.13 -16.36 -1.82
C ARG A 84 3.52 -16.50 -0.41
N GLY A 85 3.84 -15.55 0.47
CA GLY A 85 3.55 -15.65 1.91
C GLY A 85 2.14 -15.30 2.36
N GLY A 86 1.17 -15.13 1.45
CA GLY A 86 -0.18 -14.68 1.77
C GLY A 86 -0.26 -13.17 2.01
N ALA A 87 -1.41 -12.69 2.45
CA ALA A 87 -1.63 -11.29 2.79
C ALA A 87 -1.82 -11.04 4.30
N TYR A 88 -1.69 -12.09 5.12
CA TYR A 88 -1.80 -12.05 6.59
C TYR A 88 -3.17 -11.56 7.08
N THR A 89 -4.19 -11.79 6.27
CA THR A 89 -5.58 -11.40 6.52
C THR A 89 -6.43 -12.60 6.96
N TYR A 90 -7.65 -12.68 6.44
CA TYR A 90 -8.54 -13.83 6.58
C TYR A 90 -8.47 -14.67 5.31
N ASP A 91 -7.51 -15.59 5.23
CA ASP A 91 -7.25 -16.43 4.06
C ASP A 91 -8.53 -17.08 3.51
N TRP A 92 -9.45 -17.50 4.37
CA TRP A 92 -10.70 -18.13 3.96
C TRP A 92 -11.61 -17.19 3.16
N ILE A 93 -11.65 -15.88 3.51
CA ILE A 93 -12.41 -14.88 2.74
C ILE A 93 -11.77 -14.68 1.37
N GLU A 94 -10.45 -14.52 1.34
CA GLU A 94 -9.69 -14.32 0.11
C GLU A 94 -9.79 -15.53 -0.81
N ASN A 95 -9.78 -16.75 -0.25
CA ASN A 95 -9.91 -17.99 -1.01
C ASN A 95 -11.33 -18.21 -1.52
N LEU A 96 -12.35 -17.73 -0.81
CA LEU A 96 -13.72 -17.70 -1.33
C LEU A 96 -13.83 -16.78 -2.58
N LEU A 97 -12.99 -15.76 -2.67
CA LEU A 97 -12.86 -14.88 -3.84
C LEU A 97 -11.89 -15.44 -4.91
N GLY A 98 -11.35 -16.64 -4.72
CA GLY A 98 -10.45 -17.31 -5.68
C GLY A 98 -9.02 -16.77 -5.70
N LEU A 99 -8.56 -16.10 -4.62
CA LEU A 99 -7.24 -15.45 -4.58
C LEU A 99 -6.09 -16.39 -4.18
N ASN A 100 -6.36 -17.63 -3.77
CA ASN A 100 -5.36 -18.64 -3.39
C ASN A 100 -4.34 -18.12 -2.35
N MET A 101 -4.84 -17.46 -1.29
CA MET A 101 -4.02 -16.89 -0.23
C MET A 101 -3.77 -17.92 0.89
N HIS A 102 -2.50 -18.03 1.30
CA HIS A 102 -2.07 -18.89 2.42
C HIS A 102 -1.02 -18.15 3.22
N SER A 103 -1.46 -17.54 4.33
CA SER A 103 -0.61 -16.74 5.20
C SER A 103 0.39 -17.62 5.95
N THR A 104 1.68 -17.34 5.77
CA THR A 104 2.77 -18.05 6.45
C THR A 104 3.33 -17.29 7.64
N ASP A 105 3.89 -18.03 8.61
CA ASP A 105 4.66 -17.49 9.73
C ASP A 105 6.19 -17.61 9.51
N ARG A 106 6.60 -17.97 8.30
CA ARG A 106 8.02 -18.13 7.93
C ARG A 106 8.44 -17.09 6.90
N VAL A 107 9.66 -16.59 7.04
CA VAL A 107 10.30 -15.81 5.99
C VAL A 107 10.70 -16.76 4.86
N LEU A 108 10.23 -16.48 3.65
CA LEU A 108 10.47 -17.28 2.46
C LEU A 108 11.66 -16.69 1.69
N PRO A 109 12.85 -17.34 1.67
CA PRO A 109 14.06 -16.79 1.06
C PRO A 109 13.88 -16.40 -0.41
N ALA A 110 13.08 -17.16 -1.16
CA ALA A 110 12.84 -16.95 -2.59
C ALA A 110 12.17 -15.60 -2.92
N TYR A 111 11.53 -14.94 -1.93
CA TYR A 111 10.78 -13.70 -2.16
C TYR A 111 11.36 -12.49 -1.43
N GLN A 112 12.59 -12.59 -0.90
CA GLN A 112 13.19 -11.51 -0.12
C GLN A 112 13.82 -10.40 -0.95
N HIS A 113 14.02 -10.64 -2.23
CA HIS A 113 14.61 -9.70 -3.18
C HIS A 113 13.64 -9.39 -4.33
N PRO A 114 12.48 -8.75 -4.02
CA PRO A 114 11.54 -8.38 -5.07
C PRO A 114 12.22 -7.45 -6.07
N GLN A 115 11.87 -7.61 -7.36
CA GLN A 115 12.39 -6.80 -8.45
C GLN A 115 11.25 -6.01 -9.10
N ILE A 116 11.59 -4.87 -9.69
CA ILE A 116 10.66 -4.16 -10.59
C ILE A 116 10.29 -5.11 -11.73
N GLY A 117 8.99 -5.25 -11.99
CA GLY A 117 8.49 -6.17 -13.00
C GLY A 117 7.96 -7.50 -12.46
N ASP A 118 8.32 -7.87 -11.22
CA ASP A 118 7.75 -9.07 -10.59
C ASP A 118 6.24 -8.97 -10.48
N VAL A 119 5.57 -10.10 -10.72
CA VAL A 119 4.12 -10.17 -10.77
C VAL A 119 3.56 -10.82 -9.51
N LEU A 120 2.52 -10.19 -8.97
CA LEU A 120 1.68 -10.69 -7.90
C LEU A 120 0.33 -11.13 -8.46
N GLY A 121 -0.19 -12.27 -7.99
CA GLY A 121 -1.55 -12.69 -8.33
C GLY A 121 -1.68 -13.38 -9.68
N TYR A 122 -2.93 -13.70 -10.03
CA TYR A 122 -3.29 -14.49 -11.20
C TYR A 122 -4.45 -13.84 -11.96
N GLY A 123 -4.55 -14.13 -13.25
CA GLY A 123 -5.66 -13.69 -14.09
C GLY A 123 -5.83 -12.17 -14.09
N LYS A 124 -7.05 -11.70 -13.84
CA LYS A 124 -7.40 -10.27 -13.85
C LYS A 124 -6.93 -9.50 -12.62
N ASN A 125 -6.54 -10.22 -11.56
CA ASN A 125 -6.10 -9.62 -10.29
C ASN A 125 -4.57 -9.51 -10.20
N ARG A 126 -3.89 -9.50 -11.34
CA ARG A 126 -2.44 -9.37 -11.40
C ARG A 126 -2.02 -7.95 -11.11
N MET A 127 -1.00 -7.83 -10.27
CA MET A 127 -0.30 -6.59 -10.00
C MET A 127 1.18 -6.77 -10.30
N ARG A 128 1.84 -5.71 -10.69
CA ARG A 128 3.29 -5.71 -10.99
C ARG A 128 3.99 -4.73 -10.07
N PHE A 129 5.14 -5.12 -9.52
CA PHE A 129 5.98 -4.18 -8.79
C PHE A 129 6.55 -3.15 -9.76
N GLU A 130 6.28 -1.88 -9.50
CA GLU A 130 6.80 -0.76 -10.30
C GLU A 130 7.78 0.12 -9.50
N ARG A 131 7.79 -0.01 -8.17
CA ARG A 131 8.78 0.66 -7.32
C ARG A 131 9.21 -0.28 -6.19
N VAL A 132 10.52 -0.47 -6.07
CA VAL A 132 11.13 -1.33 -5.05
C VAL A 132 12.32 -0.60 -4.45
N GLU A 133 12.20 -0.18 -3.20
CA GLU A 133 13.28 0.38 -2.37
C GLU A 133 13.35 -0.45 -1.09
N PRO A 134 14.29 -1.40 -0.97
CA PRO A 134 14.34 -2.30 0.16
C PRO A 134 14.30 -1.58 1.51
N ARG A 135 13.43 -2.04 2.39
CA ARG A 135 13.19 -1.48 3.74
C ARG A 135 12.59 -0.07 3.76
N ARG A 136 12.17 0.47 2.62
CA ARG A 136 11.56 1.80 2.51
C ARG A 136 10.25 1.81 1.75
N VAL A 137 10.22 1.25 0.54
CA VAL A 137 9.06 1.35 -0.35
C VAL A 137 8.89 0.07 -1.15
N LEU A 138 7.66 -0.41 -1.21
CA LEU A 138 7.23 -1.42 -2.17
C LEU A 138 5.90 -0.97 -2.76
N ALA A 139 5.87 -0.67 -4.06
CA ALA A 139 4.64 -0.28 -4.75
C ALA A 139 4.38 -1.15 -5.95
N SER A 140 3.13 -1.56 -6.08
CA SER A 140 2.62 -2.38 -7.18
C SER A 140 1.45 -1.71 -7.86
N ARG A 141 1.28 -2.00 -9.15
CA ARG A 141 0.19 -1.49 -9.98
C ARG A 141 -0.54 -2.64 -10.65
N SER A 142 -1.87 -2.55 -10.74
CA SER A 142 -2.69 -3.51 -11.47
C SER A 142 -2.42 -3.44 -12.98
N GLU A 143 -2.57 -4.56 -13.69
CA GLU A 143 -2.33 -4.62 -15.13
C GLU A 143 -3.24 -3.69 -15.94
N ASP A 144 -4.46 -3.44 -15.48
CA ASP A 144 -5.38 -2.47 -16.09
C ASP A 144 -5.02 -1.02 -15.76
N GLY A 145 -3.99 -0.79 -14.92
CA GLY A 145 -3.51 0.52 -14.52
C GLY A 145 -4.42 1.31 -13.58
N ASN A 146 -5.52 0.72 -13.11
CA ASN A 146 -6.52 1.42 -12.31
C ASN A 146 -6.33 1.31 -10.80
N TRP A 147 -5.36 0.53 -10.34
CA TRP A 147 -5.07 0.34 -8.92
C TRP A 147 -3.56 0.39 -8.64
N VAL A 148 -3.18 1.18 -7.67
CA VAL A 148 -1.81 1.19 -7.11
C VAL A 148 -1.92 0.88 -5.62
N TRP A 149 -1.11 -0.06 -5.18
CA TRP A 149 -0.95 -0.41 -3.77
C TRP A 149 0.50 -0.25 -3.37
N SER A 150 0.76 0.63 -2.41
CA SER A 150 2.10 0.92 -1.92
C SER A 150 2.21 0.72 -0.41
N PHE A 151 3.36 0.19 -0.01
CA PHE A 151 3.83 0.13 1.38
C PHE A 151 5.00 1.09 1.54
N VAL A 152 4.90 1.97 2.52
CA VAL A 152 5.98 2.89 2.89
C VAL A 152 6.39 2.63 4.33
N LEU A 153 7.68 2.48 4.57
CA LEU A 153 8.27 2.28 5.88
C LEU A 153 9.08 3.51 6.26
N ASP A 154 8.78 4.07 7.42
CA ASP A 154 9.54 5.16 8.05
C ASP A 154 10.06 4.66 9.40
N GLU A 155 11.37 4.38 9.46
CA GLU A 155 12.01 3.88 10.68
C GLU A 155 12.55 5.04 11.51
N ARG A 156 12.16 5.08 12.79
CA ARG A 156 12.66 6.05 13.76
C ARG A 156 12.84 5.37 15.13
N ASN A 157 13.97 5.56 15.73
CA ASN A 157 14.27 5.08 17.09
C ASN A 157 14.01 3.57 17.28
N GLY A 158 14.29 2.75 16.27
CA GLY A 158 14.09 1.30 16.33
C GLY A 158 12.63 0.83 16.13
N GLN A 159 11.70 1.75 15.94
CA GLN A 159 10.32 1.46 15.56
C GLN A 159 10.11 1.79 14.07
N THR A 160 9.21 1.07 13.44
CA THR A 160 8.83 1.31 12.04
C THR A 160 7.38 1.75 11.94
N ARG A 161 7.16 2.89 11.32
CA ARG A 161 5.85 3.29 10.84
C ARG A 161 5.59 2.64 9.51
N LEU A 162 4.64 1.71 9.44
CA LEU A 162 4.19 1.06 8.22
C LEU A 162 2.92 1.75 7.74
N ILE A 163 3.00 2.34 6.55
CA ILE A 163 1.88 2.98 5.85
C ILE A 163 1.53 2.14 4.64
N SER A 164 0.28 1.70 4.56
CA SER A 164 -0.32 1.07 3.39
C SER A 164 -1.21 2.07 2.69
N ARG A 165 -0.92 2.36 1.42
CA ARG A 165 -1.71 3.29 0.62
C ARG A 165 -2.24 2.61 -0.63
N ASN A 166 -3.55 2.71 -0.81
CA ASN A 166 -4.24 2.29 -2.01
C ASN A 166 -4.74 3.52 -2.76
N ARG A 167 -4.41 3.61 -4.04
CA ARG A 167 -4.96 4.61 -4.98
C ARG A 167 -5.70 3.87 -6.07
N PHE A 168 -6.89 4.35 -6.39
CA PHE A 168 -7.71 3.66 -7.38
C PHE A 168 -8.48 4.63 -8.27
N ARG A 169 -8.67 4.21 -9.52
CA ARG A 169 -9.52 4.86 -10.51
C ARG A 169 -10.76 4.01 -10.72
N LEU A 170 -11.90 4.66 -10.82
CA LEU A 170 -13.22 4.04 -10.99
C LEU A 170 -13.83 4.48 -12.32
N PRO A 171 -13.49 3.80 -13.44
CA PRO A 171 -13.78 4.29 -14.78
C PRO A 171 -15.26 4.24 -15.13
N SER A 172 -16.09 3.56 -14.35
CA SER A 172 -17.53 3.41 -14.63
C SER A 172 -18.38 3.72 -13.41
N LEU A 173 -19.65 4.04 -13.62
CA LEU A 173 -20.63 4.24 -12.55
C LEU A 173 -20.80 2.96 -11.71
N SER A 174 -20.80 1.78 -12.35
CA SER A 174 -20.87 0.50 -11.65
C SER A 174 -19.67 0.27 -10.73
N ALA A 175 -18.45 0.64 -11.16
CA ALA A 175 -17.27 0.61 -10.33
C ALA A 175 -17.41 1.54 -9.10
N LYS A 176 -17.93 2.75 -9.29
CA LYS A 176 -18.18 3.70 -8.20
C LYS A 176 -19.20 3.19 -7.19
N ILE A 177 -20.29 2.61 -7.66
CA ILE A 177 -21.33 2.00 -6.80
C ILE A 177 -20.76 0.78 -6.05
N GLY A 178 -20.04 -0.09 -6.74
CA GLY A 178 -19.42 -1.29 -6.15
C GLY A 178 -18.36 -0.96 -5.09
N MET A 179 -17.71 0.18 -5.19
CA MET A 179 -16.70 0.61 -4.21
C MET A 179 -17.31 0.94 -2.83
N VAL A 180 -18.56 1.37 -2.75
CA VAL A 180 -19.19 1.78 -1.49
C VAL A 180 -19.16 0.66 -0.43
N PRO A 181 -19.62 -0.58 -0.70
CA PRO A 181 -19.46 -1.68 0.24
C PRO A 181 -18.03 -2.20 0.37
N MET A 182 -17.18 -1.97 -0.64
CA MET A 182 -15.78 -2.39 -0.61
C MET A 182 -14.91 -1.57 0.35
N GLU A 183 -15.23 -0.29 0.58
CA GLU A 183 -14.48 0.57 1.49
C GLU A 183 -14.43 0.00 2.92
N PRO A 184 -15.56 -0.32 3.59
CA PRO A 184 -15.53 -0.92 4.92
C PRO A 184 -14.98 -2.36 4.92
N ALA A 185 -15.26 -3.15 3.89
CA ALA A 185 -14.69 -4.51 3.78
C ALA A 185 -13.17 -4.47 3.68
N SER A 186 -12.63 -3.56 2.86
CA SER A 186 -11.18 -3.37 2.74
C SER A 186 -10.54 -2.93 4.06
N LEU A 187 -11.23 -2.11 4.88
CA LEU A 187 -10.73 -1.75 6.21
C LEU A 187 -10.54 -2.99 7.10
N VAL A 188 -11.53 -3.88 7.13
CA VAL A 188 -11.45 -5.10 7.96
C VAL A 188 -10.27 -5.98 7.53
N MET A 189 -10.10 -6.19 6.23
CA MET A 189 -9.02 -7.00 5.67
C MET A 189 -7.65 -6.35 5.91
N GLU A 190 -7.51 -5.09 5.56
CA GLU A 190 -6.22 -4.40 5.64
C GLU A 190 -5.78 -4.13 7.09
N ARG A 191 -6.73 -3.86 7.99
CA ARG A 191 -6.45 -3.79 9.42
C ARG A 191 -5.89 -5.13 9.93
N LYS A 192 -6.49 -6.25 9.55
CA LYS A 192 -6.01 -7.59 9.91
C LYS A 192 -4.61 -7.84 9.35
N MET A 193 -4.35 -7.46 8.09
CA MET A 193 -3.06 -7.54 7.44
C MET A 193 -2.00 -6.76 8.22
N LEU A 194 -2.24 -5.49 8.49
CA LEU A 194 -1.28 -4.64 9.20
C LEU A 194 -0.94 -5.18 10.59
N HIS A 195 -1.93 -5.67 11.33
CA HIS A 195 -1.68 -6.36 12.61
C HIS A 195 -0.94 -7.68 12.43
N GLY A 196 -1.23 -8.43 11.37
CA GLY A 196 -0.54 -9.67 11.01
C GLY A 196 0.94 -9.45 10.70
N ILE A 197 1.26 -8.39 9.96
CA ILE A 197 2.64 -7.97 9.69
C ILE A 197 3.32 -7.53 11.00
N LYS A 198 2.66 -6.67 11.81
CA LYS A 198 3.19 -6.22 13.10
C LYS A 198 3.61 -7.39 13.98
N GLN A 199 2.72 -8.33 14.24
CA GLN A 199 2.99 -9.49 15.10
C GLN A 199 4.18 -10.33 14.60
N ARG A 200 4.30 -10.51 13.29
CA ARG A 200 5.39 -11.29 12.68
C ARG A 200 6.72 -10.56 12.75
N ALA A 201 6.71 -9.26 12.46
CA ALA A 201 7.90 -8.42 12.51
C ALA A 201 8.46 -8.29 13.91
N GLU A 202 7.62 -8.08 14.91
CA GLU A 202 8.03 -7.99 16.32
C GLU A 202 8.56 -9.34 16.84
N ARG A 203 7.93 -10.46 16.48
CA ARG A 203 8.48 -11.79 16.79
C ARG A 203 9.83 -12.02 16.13
N LEU A 204 10.00 -11.63 14.86
CA LEU A 204 11.26 -11.77 14.15
C LEU A 204 12.37 -10.93 14.79
N ALA A 205 12.07 -9.70 15.19
CA ALA A 205 13.02 -8.84 15.90
C ALA A 205 13.43 -9.40 17.26
N ALA A 206 12.48 -9.99 18.00
CA ALA A 206 12.75 -10.59 19.31
C ALA A 206 13.62 -11.87 19.22
N THR A 207 13.53 -12.63 18.12
CA THR A 207 14.30 -13.87 17.93
C THR A 207 15.72 -13.62 17.36
N ARG A 208 15.96 -12.43 16.80
CA ARG A 208 17.26 -11.99 16.31
C ARG A 208 17.71 -10.83 17.21
N PRO A 209 18.45 -11.07 18.31
CA PRO A 209 19.09 -9.97 19.02
C PRO A 209 19.84 -9.15 17.98
N TYR A 210 19.66 -7.84 18.02
CA TYR A 210 20.12 -6.84 17.05
C TYR A 210 21.67 -6.86 16.93
N ALA A 211 22.19 -7.89 16.29
CA ALA A 211 23.55 -7.98 15.83
C ALA A 211 23.55 -7.49 14.39
N ALA A 212 23.78 -6.18 14.26
CA ALA A 212 24.29 -5.50 13.07
C ALA A 212 24.22 -6.34 11.77
N LEU A 213 23.13 -6.20 11.03
CA LEU A 213 23.27 -6.38 9.58
C LEU A 213 24.23 -5.29 9.12
N PRO A 214 25.31 -5.63 8.39
CA PRO A 214 26.24 -4.61 7.91
C PRO A 214 25.45 -3.56 7.12
N PRO A 215 25.84 -2.28 7.21
CA PRO A 215 25.23 -1.24 6.40
C PRO A 215 25.30 -1.70 4.93
N PRO A 216 24.35 -1.30 4.09
CA PRO A 216 24.43 -1.60 2.68
C PRO A 216 25.80 -1.16 2.19
N SER A 217 26.55 -2.08 1.59
CA SER A 217 27.85 -1.80 1.02
C SER A 217 27.70 -0.61 0.07
N THR A 218 28.28 0.51 0.45
CA THR A 218 28.49 1.67 -0.42
C THR A 218 29.51 1.26 -1.47
N GLN A 219 29.12 0.43 -2.41
CA GLN A 219 29.89 0.25 -3.63
C GLN A 219 29.61 1.45 -4.53
N GLY A 220 30.62 2.27 -4.69
CA GLY A 220 30.79 3.17 -5.83
C GLY A 220 30.13 4.53 -5.73
N SER A 221 30.58 5.39 -4.80
CA SER A 221 30.74 6.80 -5.20
C SER A 221 32.18 7.03 -5.62
N GLU A 222 32.57 6.52 -6.77
CA GLU A 222 33.68 7.11 -7.50
C GLU A 222 33.27 8.54 -7.80
N ARG A 223 33.92 9.45 -7.10
CA ARG A 223 33.88 10.88 -7.41
C ARG A 223 34.43 11.04 -8.83
N SER A 224 33.54 11.15 -9.80
CA SER A 224 33.84 11.74 -11.09
C SER A 224 34.33 13.17 -10.81
N SER A 225 35.65 13.33 -10.78
CA SER A 225 36.33 14.62 -10.80
C SER A 225 36.07 15.24 -12.18
N TRP A 226 35.04 16.06 -12.26
CA TRP A 226 34.85 16.95 -13.41
C TRP A 226 35.94 18.03 -13.34
N GLN A 227 37.03 17.83 -14.11
CA GLN A 227 37.96 18.89 -14.42
C GLN A 227 37.31 19.78 -15.51
N SER A 228 37.05 21.03 -15.17
CA SER A 228 36.64 22.05 -16.12
C SER A 228 37.73 22.25 -17.17
N PRO A 229 37.39 22.31 -18.48
CA PRO A 229 38.38 22.67 -19.50
C PRO A 229 38.82 24.12 -19.29
N GLY A 230 40.12 24.31 -19.18
CA GLY A 230 40.75 25.61 -18.99
C GLY A 230 40.43 26.58 -20.14
N ALA A 231 40.16 27.80 -19.75
CA ALA A 231 40.06 28.95 -20.65
C ALA A 231 41.44 29.21 -21.24
N SER A 232 41.62 28.95 -22.52
CA SER A 232 42.79 29.38 -23.29
C SER A 232 42.64 30.88 -23.65
N SER A 233 43.43 31.69 -23.00
CA SER A 233 43.66 33.09 -23.41
C SER A 233 44.49 33.12 -24.68
N SER A 234 43.90 33.47 -25.80
CA SER A 234 44.63 33.84 -27.02
C SER A 234 45.04 35.31 -26.95
N SER A 235 46.33 35.57 -26.74
CA SER A 235 46.99 36.86 -27.02
C SER A 235 47.25 36.97 -28.52
N LEU A 236 46.73 38.01 -29.15
CA LEU A 236 47.08 38.47 -30.50
C LEU A 236 48.38 39.27 -30.45
N PRO A 237 49.30 39.07 -31.38
CA PRO A 237 50.42 40.02 -31.61
C PRO A 237 50.00 41.12 -32.58
N THR A 238 50.60 42.25 -32.34
CA THR A 238 50.62 43.51 -33.13
C THR A 238 50.85 43.34 -34.61
#